data_d1e377d7dd6388cd1192d09b85f71412
#
_entry.id   d1e377d7dd6388cd1192d09b85f71412
#
_cell.length_a   1.000
_cell.length_b   1.000
_cell.length_c   1.000
_cell.angle_alpha   90.00
_cell.angle_beta   90.00
_cell.angle_gamma   90.00
#
_symmetry.space_group_name_H-M   'P 1'
#
loop_
_entity.id
_entity.type
_entity.pdbx_description
1 polymer ?
#
loop_
_entity_poly.entity_id
_entity_poly.type
_entity_poly.pdbx_seq_one_letter_code
_entity_poly.pdbx_strand_id
1 'polypeptide(L)'
;MELSGKVAIVTGAGRGLGRAYAEALARNGAQVVVNDVDEVVHEVATSIGGRAVIAPVGTAETADLLVDAAVEEFGRLDVLVTNAGILRDRVLWKMSDDDFDAVINVHLRGTFTCARAAAVRMREQGTGGSLVLVSSPAGQRGNFGQTNYAAAKAGIAAMARTWALELARSGIAVNAVVPVAATEMTRTIPAFAPLIEESERTGAPLPEWVRRDEGLGTVEDVAELIVYLASDAAKGVTGQAIGIGGDRLALWSHPAEKQVLFADGGWQAGSIAGRFGEFEPETYGIAQPVAR
;
A
#
# COMPACT_ATOMS: atom_id res chain seq x y z
N MET A 1 -3.08 10.32 18.27
CA MET A 1 -3.95 11.22 17.47
C MET A 1 -5.40 10.85 17.72
N GLU A 2 -6.31 11.82 17.68
CA GLU A 2 -7.74 11.56 17.97
C GLU A 2 -8.48 11.22 16.68
N LEU A 3 -9.15 10.06 16.64
CA LEU A 3 -9.98 9.62 15.53
C LEU A 3 -11.43 9.37 15.94
N SER A 4 -11.83 9.86 17.13
CA SER A 4 -13.21 9.71 17.61
C SER A 4 -14.22 10.26 16.62
N GLY A 5 -15.27 9.48 16.36
CA GLY A 5 -16.31 9.79 15.39
C GLY A 5 -15.92 9.54 13.91
N LYS A 6 -14.74 9.02 13.62
CA LYS A 6 -14.36 8.55 12.29
C LYS A 6 -14.66 7.06 12.12
N VAL A 7 -15.03 6.69 10.91
CA VAL A 7 -15.28 5.31 10.50
C VAL A 7 -14.29 4.92 9.42
N ALA A 8 -13.62 3.79 9.62
CA ALA A 8 -12.61 3.27 8.70
C ALA A 8 -12.98 1.89 8.17
N ILE A 9 -12.58 1.59 6.93
CA ILE A 9 -12.57 0.25 6.35
C ILE A 9 -11.11 -0.17 6.15
N VAL A 10 -10.74 -1.40 6.56
CA VAL A 10 -9.43 -1.99 6.32
C VAL A 10 -9.60 -3.33 5.62
N THR A 11 -9.04 -3.48 4.41
CA THR A 11 -9.07 -4.74 3.67
C THR A 11 -7.84 -5.61 3.96
N GLY A 12 -8.00 -6.94 3.96
CA GLY A 12 -6.94 -7.87 4.34
C GLY A 12 -6.53 -7.72 5.81
N ALA A 13 -7.53 -7.54 6.69
CA ALA A 13 -7.33 -7.17 8.09
C ALA A 13 -7.27 -8.35 9.06
N GLY A 14 -7.32 -9.60 8.57
CA GLY A 14 -7.30 -10.78 9.43
C GLY A 14 -5.94 -11.01 10.11
N ARG A 15 -4.84 -10.54 9.52
CA ARG A 15 -3.48 -10.76 10.03
C ARG A 15 -2.49 -9.66 9.58
N GLY A 16 -1.27 -9.70 10.12
CA GLY A 16 -0.13 -8.87 9.70
C GLY A 16 -0.43 -7.38 9.72
N LEU A 17 -0.01 -6.68 8.67
CA LEU A 17 -0.16 -5.22 8.55
C LEU A 17 -1.63 -4.77 8.65
N GLY A 18 -2.55 -5.46 7.95
CA GLY A 18 -3.96 -5.07 7.95
C GLY A 18 -4.60 -5.15 9.34
N ARG A 19 -4.29 -6.19 10.11
CA ARG A 19 -4.71 -6.31 11.51
C ARG A 19 -4.14 -5.18 12.37
N ALA A 20 -2.83 -4.92 12.26
CA ALA A 20 -2.18 -3.85 13.01
C ALA A 20 -2.77 -2.46 12.68
N TYR A 21 -3.11 -2.22 11.41
CA TYR A 21 -3.79 -0.99 10.99
C TYR A 21 -5.16 -0.84 11.64
N ALA A 22 -5.98 -1.90 11.61
CA ALA A 22 -7.31 -1.88 12.22
C ALA A 22 -7.23 -1.66 13.73
N GLU A 23 -6.34 -2.36 14.42
CA GLU A 23 -6.11 -2.21 15.86
C GLU A 23 -5.60 -0.80 16.21
N ALA A 24 -4.68 -0.23 15.41
CA ALA A 24 -4.17 1.12 15.64
C ALA A 24 -5.24 2.20 15.44
N LEU A 25 -6.04 2.09 14.38
CA LEU A 25 -7.16 3.00 14.13
C LEU A 25 -8.17 2.95 15.29
N ALA A 26 -8.55 1.75 15.74
CA ALA A 26 -9.48 1.56 16.85
C ALA A 26 -8.92 2.10 18.18
N ARG A 27 -7.64 1.82 18.50
CA ARG A 27 -6.98 2.39 19.70
C ARG A 27 -6.99 3.92 19.73
N ASN A 28 -7.04 4.57 18.58
CA ASN A 28 -7.12 6.02 18.44
C ASN A 28 -8.57 6.54 18.32
N GLY A 29 -9.59 5.70 18.53
CA GLY A 29 -10.98 6.09 18.65
C GLY A 29 -11.83 5.93 17.38
N ALA A 30 -11.29 5.40 16.28
CA ALA A 30 -12.07 5.11 15.08
C ALA A 30 -12.94 3.86 15.26
N GLN A 31 -14.12 3.86 14.65
CA GLN A 31 -14.90 2.64 14.41
C GLN A 31 -14.40 1.97 13.13
N VAL A 32 -14.24 0.66 13.14
CA VAL A 32 -13.55 -0.02 12.03
C VAL A 32 -14.35 -1.19 11.48
N VAL A 33 -14.55 -1.20 10.16
CA VAL A 33 -14.95 -2.38 9.40
C VAL A 33 -13.70 -3.10 8.93
N VAL A 34 -13.55 -4.35 9.29
CA VAL A 34 -12.41 -5.21 8.90
C VAL A 34 -12.87 -6.25 7.90
N ASN A 35 -12.13 -6.39 6.80
CA ASN A 35 -12.41 -7.35 5.75
C ASN A 35 -11.24 -8.32 5.55
N ASP A 36 -11.57 -9.57 5.36
CA ASP A 36 -10.65 -10.61 4.88
C ASP A 36 -11.45 -11.72 4.16
N VAL A 37 -10.77 -12.66 3.54
CA VAL A 37 -11.36 -13.92 3.03
C VAL A 37 -11.38 -15.00 4.10
N ASP A 38 -10.65 -14.82 5.20
CA ASP A 38 -10.47 -15.76 6.30
C ASP A 38 -11.34 -15.36 7.48
N GLU A 39 -11.99 -16.36 8.12
CA GLU A 39 -12.85 -16.14 9.28
C GLU A 39 -12.13 -15.56 10.50
N VAL A 40 -10.80 -15.61 10.54
CA VAL A 40 -9.99 -14.96 11.59
C VAL A 40 -10.29 -13.47 11.74
N VAL A 41 -10.84 -12.83 10.73
CA VAL A 41 -11.28 -11.43 10.77
C VAL A 41 -12.36 -11.16 11.82
N HIS A 42 -13.14 -12.18 12.21
CA HIS A 42 -14.11 -12.05 13.29
C HIS A 42 -13.44 -11.86 14.67
N GLU A 43 -12.30 -12.52 14.90
CA GLU A 43 -11.53 -12.32 16.13
C GLU A 43 -11.00 -10.89 16.22
N VAL A 44 -10.50 -10.37 15.09
CA VAL A 44 -10.04 -8.97 14.99
C VAL A 44 -11.19 -8.01 15.26
N ALA A 45 -12.33 -8.18 14.57
CA ALA A 45 -13.50 -7.33 14.80
C ALA A 45 -13.95 -7.33 16.27
N THR A 46 -14.02 -8.51 16.88
CA THR A 46 -14.39 -8.65 18.29
C THR A 46 -13.41 -7.92 19.21
N SER A 47 -12.10 -8.06 18.96
CA SER A 47 -11.06 -7.44 19.80
C SER A 47 -11.07 -5.92 19.79
N ILE A 48 -11.53 -5.30 18.70
CA ILE A 48 -11.56 -3.84 18.52
C ILE A 48 -12.97 -3.25 18.60
N GLY A 49 -14.00 -4.04 18.86
CA GLY A 49 -15.39 -3.59 18.85
C GLY A 49 -15.86 -3.13 17.47
N GLY A 50 -15.33 -3.72 16.42
CA GLY A 50 -15.60 -3.38 15.02
C GLY A 50 -16.56 -4.35 14.32
N ARG A 51 -16.73 -4.18 13.00
CA ARG A 51 -17.58 -5.02 12.14
C ARG A 51 -16.72 -5.86 11.20
N ALA A 52 -16.92 -7.18 11.18
CA ALA A 52 -16.28 -8.07 10.22
C ALA A 52 -17.10 -8.24 8.94
N VAL A 53 -16.42 -8.31 7.79
CA VAL A 53 -16.97 -8.67 6.48
C VAL A 53 -16.06 -9.69 5.82
N ILE A 54 -16.55 -10.91 5.61
CA ILE A 54 -15.82 -11.97 4.91
C ILE A 54 -16.20 -11.94 3.44
N ALA A 55 -15.29 -11.45 2.59
CA ALA A 55 -15.47 -11.42 1.15
C ALA A 55 -14.12 -11.20 0.43
N PRO A 56 -13.91 -11.78 -0.77
CA PRO A 56 -12.74 -11.47 -1.58
C PRO A 56 -12.87 -10.08 -2.21
N VAL A 57 -11.81 -9.26 -2.14
CA VAL A 57 -11.75 -7.99 -2.87
C VAL A 57 -11.58 -8.22 -4.37
N GLY A 58 -11.88 -7.20 -5.20
CA GLY A 58 -11.68 -7.24 -6.65
C GLY A 58 -12.98 -7.13 -7.45
N THR A 59 -14.13 -7.17 -6.80
CA THR A 59 -15.44 -6.98 -7.45
C THR A 59 -16.15 -5.72 -6.95
N ALA A 60 -17.12 -5.22 -7.70
CA ALA A 60 -17.94 -4.08 -7.29
C ALA A 60 -18.85 -4.47 -6.11
N GLU A 61 -19.41 -5.66 -6.15
CA GLU A 61 -20.32 -6.18 -5.14
C GLU A 61 -19.65 -6.23 -3.76
N THR A 62 -18.40 -6.70 -3.69
CA THR A 62 -17.65 -6.69 -2.41
C THR A 62 -17.34 -5.27 -1.96
N ALA A 63 -17.00 -4.38 -2.88
CA ALA A 63 -16.70 -2.99 -2.53
C ALA A 63 -17.94 -2.26 -1.97
N ASP A 64 -19.11 -2.48 -2.58
CA ASP A 64 -20.38 -1.93 -2.11
C ASP A 64 -20.76 -2.53 -0.74
N LEU A 65 -20.62 -3.86 -0.57
CA LEU A 65 -20.86 -4.53 0.71
C LEU A 65 -20.01 -3.95 1.86
N LEU A 66 -18.76 -3.59 1.60
CA LEU A 66 -17.89 -2.98 2.61
C LEU A 66 -18.34 -1.56 3.00
N VAL A 67 -18.73 -0.76 2.02
CA VAL A 67 -19.24 0.59 2.25
C VAL A 67 -20.59 0.54 2.97
N ASP A 68 -21.48 -0.35 2.54
CA ASP A 68 -22.79 -0.54 3.18
C ASP A 68 -22.63 -0.98 4.64
N ALA A 69 -21.72 -1.92 4.94
CA ALA A 69 -21.44 -2.35 6.29
C ALA A 69 -20.95 -1.18 7.18
N ALA A 70 -20.13 -0.27 6.66
CA ALA A 70 -19.67 0.90 7.40
C ALA A 70 -20.83 1.90 7.67
N VAL A 71 -21.70 2.08 6.67
CA VAL A 71 -22.81 3.04 6.78
C VAL A 71 -23.94 2.49 7.64
N GLU A 72 -24.30 1.23 7.51
CA GLU A 72 -25.35 0.58 8.30
C GLU A 72 -24.99 0.49 9.79
N GLU A 73 -23.73 0.12 10.10
CA GLU A 73 -23.28 -0.06 11.48
C GLU A 73 -22.93 1.28 12.16
N PHE A 74 -22.25 2.20 11.42
CA PHE A 74 -21.65 3.38 12.01
C PHE A 74 -22.10 4.72 11.40
N GLY A 75 -22.97 4.69 10.38
CA GLY A 75 -23.61 5.85 9.79
C GLY A 75 -22.79 6.63 8.75
N ARG A 76 -21.50 6.35 8.58
CA ARG A 76 -20.60 7.13 7.72
C ARG A 76 -19.38 6.33 7.27
N LEU A 77 -18.56 6.92 6.36
CA LEU A 77 -17.24 6.43 6.00
C LEU A 77 -16.28 7.60 5.86
N ASP A 78 -15.13 7.55 6.55
CA ASP A 78 -14.10 8.61 6.57
C ASP A 78 -12.76 8.14 6.05
N VAL A 79 -12.43 6.86 6.23
CA VAL A 79 -11.11 6.30 5.92
C VAL A 79 -11.27 4.97 5.20
N LEU A 80 -10.53 4.78 4.11
CA LEU A 80 -10.35 3.47 3.50
C LEU A 80 -8.87 3.13 3.44
N VAL A 81 -8.50 1.94 3.94
CA VAL A 81 -7.16 1.36 3.81
C VAL A 81 -7.23 0.12 2.93
N THR A 82 -6.70 0.19 1.71
CA THR A 82 -6.64 -0.94 0.79
C THR A 82 -5.34 -1.71 0.97
N ASN A 83 -5.38 -2.74 1.83
CA ASN A 83 -4.21 -3.51 2.21
C ASN A 83 -4.22 -4.96 1.69
N ALA A 84 -5.38 -5.53 1.40
CA ALA A 84 -5.52 -6.92 0.93
C ALA A 84 -4.50 -7.28 -0.17
N GLY A 85 -3.87 -8.44 -0.06
CA GLY A 85 -2.84 -8.82 -1.00
C GLY A 85 -2.41 -10.27 -0.92
N ILE A 86 -1.87 -10.78 -2.03
CA ILE A 86 -1.30 -12.12 -2.17
C ILE A 86 0.03 -12.05 -2.93
N LEU A 87 0.85 -13.10 -2.80
CA LEU A 87 2.04 -13.29 -3.62
C LEU A 87 1.89 -14.52 -4.52
N ARG A 88 2.37 -14.38 -5.75
CA ARG A 88 2.55 -15.44 -6.74
C ARG A 88 3.86 -15.18 -7.49
N ASP A 89 4.99 -15.25 -6.75
CA ASP A 89 6.30 -14.88 -7.24
C ASP A 89 6.83 -15.93 -8.22
N ARG A 90 7.16 -15.48 -9.42
CA ARG A 90 7.79 -16.27 -10.50
C ARG A 90 8.63 -15.36 -11.38
N VAL A 91 9.74 -15.87 -11.88
CA VAL A 91 10.48 -15.18 -12.95
C VAL A 91 9.62 -15.09 -14.20
N LEU A 92 9.79 -14.03 -14.99
CA LEU A 92 8.94 -13.69 -16.15
C LEU A 92 8.61 -14.90 -17.04
N TRP A 93 9.61 -15.70 -17.41
CA TRP A 93 9.44 -16.85 -18.32
C TRP A 93 8.83 -18.11 -17.69
N LYS A 94 8.47 -18.06 -16.39
CA LYS A 94 7.78 -19.14 -15.65
C LYS A 94 6.47 -18.68 -15.02
N MET A 95 6.14 -17.39 -15.12
CA MET A 95 4.90 -16.84 -14.58
C MET A 95 3.73 -17.26 -15.46
N SER A 96 2.72 -17.88 -14.91
CA SER A 96 1.49 -18.19 -15.63
C SER A 96 0.55 -16.98 -15.69
N ASP A 97 -0.39 -17.00 -16.64
CA ASP A 97 -1.46 -15.98 -16.72
C ASP A 97 -2.29 -15.98 -15.43
N ASP A 98 -2.59 -17.15 -14.87
CA ASP A 98 -3.33 -17.26 -13.59
C ASP A 98 -2.56 -16.63 -12.41
N ASP A 99 -1.23 -16.80 -12.33
CA ASP A 99 -0.39 -16.15 -11.31
C ASP A 99 -0.40 -14.64 -11.48
N PHE A 100 -0.38 -14.16 -12.71
CA PHE A 100 -0.44 -12.73 -13.02
C PHE A 100 -1.81 -12.16 -12.67
N ASP A 101 -2.88 -12.74 -13.21
CA ASP A 101 -4.25 -12.26 -13.04
C ASP A 101 -4.72 -12.28 -11.58
N ALA A 102 -4.37 -13.32 -10.82
CA ALA A 102 -4.71 -13.41 -9.41
C ALA A 102 -4.12 -12.23 -8.60
N VAL A 103 -2.85 -11.88 -8.82
CA VAL A 103 -2.19 -10.78 -8.14
C VAL A 103 -2.77 -9.43 -8.59
N ILE A 104 -2.96 -9.22 -9.88
CA ILE A 104 -3.59 -8.00 -10.42
C ILE A 104 -5.01 -7.82 -9.88
N ASN A 105 -5.80 -8.90 -9.84
CA ASN A 105 -7.18 -8.82 -9.35
C ASN A 105 -7.25 -8.43 -7.88
N VAL A 106 -6.46 -9.05 -7.01
CA VAL A 106 -6.51 -8.75 -5.57
C VAL A 106 -5.92 -7.36 -5.28
N HIS A 107 -4.71 -7.07 -5.77
CA HIS A 107 -4.03 -5.82 -5.43
C HIS A 107 -4.57 -4.61 -6.18
N LEU A 108 -4.51 -4.65 -7.52
CA LEU A 108 -4.80 -3.46 -8.33
C LEU A 108 -6.31 -3.25 -8.49
N ARG A 109 -7.01 -4.28 -8.93
CA ARG A 109 -8.46 -4.21 -9.10
C ARG A 109 -9.18 -4.08 -7.74
N GLY A 110 -8.73 -4.80 -6.70
CA GLY A 110 -9.27 -4.67 -5.34
C GLY A 110 -9.13 -3.27 -4.79
N THR A 111 -7.96 -2.65 -4.93
CA THR A 111 -7.76 -1.25 -4.57
C THR A 111 -8.68 -0.33 -5.36
N PHE A 112 -8.80 -0.52 -6.69
CA PHE A 112 -9.66 0.31 -7.54
C PHE A 112 -11.13 0.21 -7.15
N THR A 113 -11.67 -0.99 -7.01
CA THR A 113 -13.11 -1.18 -6.74
C THR A 113 -13.49 -0.62 -5.37
N CYS A 114 -12.71 -0.92 -4.32
CA CYS A 114 -12.97 -0.42 -2.97
C CYS A 114 -12.81 1.10 -2.89
N ALA A 115 -11.76 1.67 -3.49
CA ALA A 115 -11.54 3.11 -3.48
C ALA A 115 -12.63 3.86 -4.24
N ARG A 116 -13.11 3.32 -5.37
CA ARG A 116 -14.22 3.91 -6.13
C ARG A 116 -15.51 3.96 -5.30
N ALA A 117 -15.91 2.87 -4.67
CA ALA A 117 -17.11 2.84 -3.82
C ALA A 117 -16.98 3.79 -2.62
N ALA A 118 -15.83 3.79 -1.94
CA ALA A 118 -15.55 4.72 -0.84
C ALA A 118 -15.58 6.19 -1.29
N ALA A 119 -14.96 6.51 -2.41
CA ALA A 119 -14.94 7.87 -2.95
C ALA A 119 -16.35 8.38 -3.31
N VAL A 120 -17.20 7.54 -3.90
CA VAL A 120 -18.61 7.88 -4.17
C VAL A 120 -19.30 8.24 -2.86
N ARG A 121 -19.21 7.36 -1.85
CA ARG A 121 -19.84 7.58 -0.55
C ARG A 121 -19.32 8.82 0.16
N MET A 122 -18.01 9.03 0.21
CA MET A 122 -17.40 10.21 0.86
C MET A 122 -17.79 11.51 0.16
N ARG A 123 -17.93 11.51 -1.17
CA ARG A 123 -18.42 12.66 -1.94
C ARG A 123 -19.89 12.99 -1.62
N GLU A 124 -20.73 11.98 -1.53
CA GLU A 124 -22.16 12.13 -1.14
C GLU A 124 -22.29 12.67 0.28
N GLN A 125 -21.46 12.23 1.21
CA GLN A 125 -21.41 12.75 2.58
C GLN A 125 -20.99 14.24 2.63
N GLY A 126 -20.13 14.70 1.73
CA GLY A 126 -19.64 16.06 1.69
C GLY A 126 -18.68 16.45 2.83
N THR A 127 -18.16 15.48 3.59
CA THR A 127 -17.29 15.71 4.75
C THR A 127 -15.80 15.50 4.45
N GLY A 128 -15.45 15.17 3.20
CA GLY A 128 -14.12 14.74 2.83
C GLY A 128 -13.81 13.31 3.28
N GLY A 129 -12.53 12.95 3.32
CA GLY A 129 -12.09 11.62 3.74
C GLY A 129 -10.63 11.35 3.42
N SER A 130 -10.18 10.12 3.68
CA SER A 130 -8.81 9.67 3.41
C SER A 130 -8.80 8.28 2.75
N LEU A 131 -8.19 8.17 1.59
CA LEU A 131 -7.90 6.91 0.92
C LEU A 131 -6.41 6.58 1.10
N VAL A 132 -6.10 5.54 1.85
CA VAL A 132 -4.74 5.07 2.12
C VAL A 132 -4.51 3.78 1.35
N LEU A 133 -3.68 3.87 0.31
CA LEU A 133 -3.45 2.79 -0.64
C LEU A 133 -2.11 2.10 -0.34
N VAL A 134 -2.13 0.81 0.01
CA VAL A 134 -0.89 0.11 0.36
C VAL A 134 -0.15 -0.34 -0.90
N SER A 135 0.93 0.37 -1.22
CA SER A 135 1.91 0.06 -2.27
C SER A 135 3.07 -0.81 -1.73
N SER A 136 4.26 -0.73 -2.31
CA SER A 136 5.45 -1.48 -1.92
C SER A 136 6.71 -0.86 -2.52
N PRO A 137 7.91 -1.07 -1.94
CA PRO A 137 9.19 -0.77 -2.60
C PRO A 137 9.31 -1.45 -3.97
N ALA A 138 8.76 -2.65 -4.15
CA ALA A 138 8.73 -3.34 -5.44
C ALA A 138 7.97 -2.56 -6.52
N GLY A 139 6.93 -1.81 -6.15
CA GLY A 139 6.20 -0.93 -7.07
C GLY A 139 6.96 0.35 -7.44
N GLN A 140 7.97 0.72 -6.67
CA GLN A 140 8.78 1.92 -6.93
C GLN A 140 10.01 1.61 -7.80
N ARG A 141 10.64 0.47 -7.59
CA ARG A 141 11.94 0.13 -8.22
C ARG A 141 12.02 -1.28 -8.80
N GLY A 142 10.90 -2.01 -8.85
CA GLY A 142 10.90 -3.41 -9.29
C GLY A 142 11.49 -4.35 -8.24
N ASN A 143 11.25 -5.65 -8.43
CA ASN A 143 11.90 -6.73 -7.68
C ASN A 143 11.96 -8.00 -8.54
N PHE A 144 13.05 -8.75 -8.42
CA PHE A 144 13.25 -9.98 -9.18
C PHE A 144 12.16 -11.02 -8.87
N GLY A 145 11.55 -11.59 -9.90
CA GLY A 145 10.50 -12.59 -9.75
C GLY A 145 9.11 -12.05 -9.40
N GLN A 146 8.91 -10.74 -9.36
CA GLN A 146 7.67 -10.09 -8.93
C GLN A 146 7.05 -9.21 -10.02
N THR A 147 7.04 -9.64 -11.26
CA THR A 147 6.48 -8.86 -12.38
C THR A 147 5.03 -8.42 -12.12
N ASN A 148 4.17 -9.37 -11.71
CA ASN A 148 2.77 -9.13 -11.37
C ASN A 148 2.60 -8.19 -10.16
N TYR A 149 3.32 -8.46 -9.09
CA TYR A 149 3.26 -7.69 -7.84
C TYR A 149 3.81 -6.27 -8.03
N ALA A 150 4.98 -6.13 -8.67
CA ALA A 150 5.58 -4.83 -8.95
C ALA A 150 4.67 -3.98 -9.85
N ALA A 151 4.08 -4.57 -10.90
CA ALA A 151 3.12 -3.89 -11.78
C ALA A 151 1.89 -3.40 -11.00
N ALA A 152 1.30 -4.26 -10.15
CA ALA A 152 0.15 -3.89 -9.33
C ALA A 152 0.49 -2.75 -8.36
N LYS A 153 1.62 -2.84 -7.65
CA LYS A 153 2.03 -1.85 -6.65
C LYS A 153 2.50 -0.52 -7.27
N ALA A 154 3.07 -0.53 -8.47
CA ALA A 154 3.33 0.67 -9.25
C ALA A 154 2.02 1.34 -9.72
N GLY A 155 1.06 0.55 -10.20
CA GLY A 155 -0.28 1.02 -10.55
C GLY A 155 -1.00 1.68 -9.37
N ILE A 156 -0.91 1.11 -8.17
CA ILE A 156 -1.48 1.69 -6.95
C ILE A 156 -0.87 3.07 -6.64
N ALA A 157 0.46 3.22 -6.75
CA ALA A 157 1.10 4.51 -6.55
C ALA A 157 0.69 5.54 -7.64
N ALA A 158 0.48 5.09 -8.87
CA ALA A 158 -0.04 5.94 -9.95
C ALA A 158 -1.50 6.36 -9.69
N MET A 159 -2.36 5.43 -9.25
CA MET A 159 -3.74 5.73 -8.86
C MET A 159 -3.79 6.74 -7.72
N ALA A 160 -2.92 6.67 -6.72
CA ALA A 160 -2.87 7.63 -5.63
C ALA A 160 -2.64 9.06 -6.16
N ARG A 161 -1.71 9.25 -7.08
CA ARG A 161 -1.44 10.55 -7.71
C ARG A 161 -2.62 11.06 -8.54
N THR A 162 -3.22 10.19 -9.35
CA THR A 162 -4.37 10.53 -10.20
C THR A 162 -5.58 10.92 -9.37
N TRP A 163 -5.94 10.10 -8.39
CA TRP A 163 -7.13 10.37 -7.56
C TRP A 163 -6.95 11.53 -6.60
N ALA A 164 -5.72 11.86 -6.20
CA ALA A 164 -5.45 13.09 -5.47
C ALA A 164 -5.87 14.33 -6.25
N LEU A 165 -5.69 14.33 -7.59
CA LEU A 165 -6.16 15.41 -8.47
C LEU A 165 -7.69 15.40 -8.64
N GLU A 166 -8.26 14.21 -8.89
CA GLU A 166 -9.69 14.04 -9.16
C GLU A 166 -10.56 14.37 -7.94
N LEU A 167 -10.09 14.02 -6.73
CA LEU A 167 -10.84 14.10 -5.48
C LEU A 167 -10.52 15.35 -4.64
N ALA A 168 -9.59 16.19 -5.07
CA ALA A 168 -9.17 17.40 -4.35
C ALA A 168 -10.34 18.31 -3.97
N ARG A 169 -11.27 18.57 -4.92
CA ARG A 169 -12.44 19.44 -4.69
C ARG A 169 -13.45 18.85 -3.70
N SER A 170 -13.40 17.54 -3.48
CA SER A 170 -14.26 16.84 -2.51
C SER A 170 -13.62 16.75 -1.11
N GLY A 171 -12.42 17.31 -0.92
CA GLY A 171 -11.70 17.25 0.35
C GLY A 171 -11.25 15.83 0.73
N ILE A 172 -11.12 14.92 -0.25
CA ILE A 172 -10.67 13.55 -0.03
C ILE A 172 -9.18 13.47 -0.34
N ALA A 173 -8.37 13.18 0.67
CA ALA A 173 -6.94 12.95 0.52
C ALA A 173 -6.67 11.52 0.03
N VAL A 174 -5.68 11.35 -0.86
CA VAL A 174 -5.30 10.03 -1.39
C VAL A 174 -3.80 9.88 -1.33
N ASN A 175 -3.30 8.90 -0.59
CA ASN A 175 -1.86 8.64 -0.47
C ASN A 175 -1.55 7.15 -0.62
N ALA A 176 -0.38 6.85 -1.16
CA ALA A 176 0.19 5.51 -1.17
C ALA A 176 1.13 5.33 0.02
N VAL A 177 0.98 4.25 0.76
CA VAL A 177 1.93 3.83 1.80
C VAL A 177 2.81 2.72 1.25
N VAL A 178 4.11 2.82 1.46
CA VAL A 178 5.14 1.88 0.99
C VAL A 178 5.79 1.24 2.23
N PRO A 179 5.14 0.20 2.82
CA PRO A 179 5.55 -0.37 4.08
C PRO A 179 6.71 -1.34 3.93
N VAL A 180 7.56 -1.40 4.98
CA VAL A 180 8.54 -2.49 5.18
C VAL A 180 8.41 -2.98 6.62
N ALA A 181 7.89 -4.18 6.82
CA ALA A 181 7.66 -4.75 8.15
C ALA A 181 7.91 -6.24 8.19
N ALA A 182 8.22 -6.75 9.38
CA ALA A 182 8.30 -8.18 9.67
C ALA A 182 6.89 -8.81 9.58
N THR A 183 6.67 -9.56 8.51
CA THR A 183 5.43 -10.27 8.20
C THR A 183 5.77 -11.66 7.69
N GLU A 184 4.78 -12.52 7.53
CA GLU A 184 4.98 -13.83 6.88
C GLU A 184 5.66 -13.70 5.51
N MET A 185 5.37 -12.60 4.79
CA MET A 185 5.96 -12.30 3.50
C MET A 185 7.47 -12.01 3.60
N THR A 186 7.91 -11.24 4.57
CA THR A 186 9.33 -10.89 4.77
C THR A 186 10.14 -12.03 5.39
N ARG A 187 9.50 -12.97 6.09
CA ARG A 187 10.11 -14.20 6.59
C ARG A 187 10.60 -15.12 5.47
N THR A 188 10.10 -14.97 4.25
CA THR A 188 10.60 -15.73 3.09
C THR A 188 11.95 -15.23 2.59
N ILE A 189 12.44 -14.09 3.09
CA ILE A 189 13.73 -13.50 2.72
C ILE A 189 14.83 -14.09 3.63
N PRO A 190 15.77 -14.88 3.09
CA PRO A 190 16.76 -15.60 3.91
C PRO A 190 17.63 -14.71 4.81
N ALA A 191 17.88 -13.46 4.39
CA ALA A 191 18.66 -12.51 5.17
C ALA A 191 17.93 -12.01 6.43
N PHE A 192 16.60 -11.98 6.42
CA PHE A 192 15.79 -11.42 7.51
C PHE A 192 15.16 -12.48 8.41
N ALA A 193 14.87 -13.67 7.89
CA ALA A 193 14.18 -14.72 8.63
C ALA A 193 14.82 -15.00 10.01
N PRO A 194 16.14 -15.24 10.14
CA PRO A 194 16.75 -15.53 11.44
C PRO A 194 16.67 -14.35 12.42
N LEU A 195 16.73 -13.12 11.90
CA LEU A 195 16.66 -11.91 12.74
C LEU A 195 15.26 -11.66 13.27
N ILE A 196 14.23 -11.94 12.45
CA ILE A 196 12.83 -11.84 12.84
C ILE A 196 12.53 -12.91 13.92
N GLU A 197 12.94 -14.15 13.69
CA GLU A 197 12.75 -15.26 14.64
C GLU A 197 13.42 -14.98 15.99
N GLU A 198 14.64 -14.46 15.97
CA GLU A 198 15.37 -14.11 17.19
C GLU A 198 14.70 -12.97 17.94
N SER A 199 14.26 -11.94 17.24
CA SER A 199 13.53 -10.80 17.81
C SER A 199 12.23 -11.27 18.50
N GLU A 200 11.46 -12.13 17.87
CA GLU A 200 10.22 -12.67 18.44
C GLU A 200 10.46 -13.58 19.63
N ARG A 201 11.46 -14.42 19.56
CA ARG A 201 11.82 -15.35 20.64
C ARG A 201 12.32 -14.64 21.90
N THR A 202 13.04 -13.52 21.74
CA THR A 202 13.69 -12.80 22.85
C THR A 202 12.92 -11.59 23.32
N GLY A 203 12.01 -11.05 22.48
CA GLY A 203 11.38 -9.74 22.68
C GLY A 203 12.34 -8.56 22.45
N ALA A 204 13.58 -8.81 22.02
CA ALA A 204 14.53 -7.76 21.68
C ALA A 204 14.18 -7.11 20.34
N PRO A 205 14.41 -5.80 20.16
CA PRO A 205 14.19 -5.15 18.89
C PRO A 205 15.14 -5.71 17.81
N LEU A 206 14.72 -5.63 16.54
CA LEU A 206 15.58 -5.93 15.40
C LEU A 206 16.85 -5.06 15.46
N PRO A 207 17.99 -5.53 14.94
CA PRO A 207 19.25 -4.78 14.92
C PRO A 207 19.09 -3.38 14.31
N GLU A 208 19.82 -2.39 14.80
CA GLU A 208 19.72 -0.99 14.36
C GLU A 208 19.90 -0.84 12.84
N TRP A 209 20.88 -1.51 12.24
CA TRP A 209 21.09 -1.46 10.80
C TRP A 209 19.89 -2.00 9.99
N VAL A 210 19.20 -3.01 10.50
CA VAL A 210 17.99 -3.55 9.88
C VAL A 210 16.86 -2.52 9.94
N ARG A 211 16.69 -1.88 11.10
CA ARG A 211 15.63 -0.88 11.31
C ARG A 211 15.88 0.41 10.54
N ARG A 212 17.13 0.87 10.42
CA ARG A 212 17.50 2.15 9.79
C ARG A 212 17.79 2.02 8.30
N ASP A 213 18.66 1.08 7.91
CA ASP A 213 19.16 0.99 6.54
C ASP A 213 18.17 0.25 5.65
N GLU A 214 17.64 -0.89 6.12
CA GLU A 214 16.64 -1.68 5.41
C GLU A 214 15.20 -1.16 5.67
N GLY A 215 15.00 -0.43 6.75
CA GLY A 215 13.68 0.05 7.17
C GLY A 215 12.76 -1.07 7.64
N LEU A 216 13.30 -2.23 8.02
CA LEU A 216 12.49 -3.35 8.51
C LEU A 216 12.19 -3.18 9.99
N GLY A 217 10.91 -3.08 10.32
CA GLY A 217 10.42 -2.99 11.69
C GLY A 217 9.28 -3.94 11.97
N THR A 218 8.53 -3.68 13.02
CA THR A 218 7.31 -4.40 13.33
C THR A 218 6.13 -3.89 12.51
N VAL A 219 5.01 -4.58 12.54
CA VAL A 219 3.78 -4.13 11.87
C VAL A 219 3.21 -2.88 12.56
N GLU A 220 3.45 -2.73 13.87
CA GLU A 220 3.06 -1.57 14.66
C GLU A 220 3.84 -0.31 14.27
N ASP A 221 5.13 -0.42 13.93
CA ASP A 221 5.94 0.71 13.44
C ASP A 221 5.30 1.36 12.20
N VAL A 222 4.67 0.55 11.34
CA VAL A 222 3.99 1.02 10.12
C VAL A 222 2.60 1.58 10.41
N ALA A 223 1.89 1.01 11.38
CA ALA A 223 0.50 1.34 11.67
C ALA A 223 0.30 2.80 12.09
N GLU A 224 1.29 3.41 12.71
CA GLU A 224 1.24 4.81 13.15
C GLU A 224 1.12 5.81 11.98
N LEU A 225 1.69 5.49 10.81
CA LEU A 225 1.49 6.32 9.62
C LEU A 225 0.03 6.26 9.13
N ILE A 226 -0.63 5.11 9.26
CA ILE A 226 -2.04 4.96 8.87
C ILE A 226 -2.91 5.84 9.78
N VAL A 227 -2.65 5.84 11.08
CA VAL A 227 -3.33 6.71 12.05
C VAL A 227 -3.13 8.20 11.71
N TYR A 228 -1.89 8.59 11.39
CA TYR A 228 -1.60 9.96 10.96
C TYR A 228 -2.39 10.33 9.70
N LEU A 229 -2.36 9.51 8.65
CA LEU A 229 -3.06 9.77 7.38
C LEU A 229 -4.59 9.74 7.51
N ALA A 230 -5.13 9.05 8.52
CA ALA A 230 -6.55 9.04 8.87
C ALA A 230 -6.97 10.30 9.64
N SER A 231 -6.04 11.02 10.26
CA SER A 231 -6.31 12.14 11.14
C SER A 231 -6.47 13.47 10.39
N ASP A 232 -7.05 14.44 11.07
CA ASP A 232 -7.18 15.81 10.54
C ASP A 232 -5.84 16.53 10.38
N ALA A 233 -4.79 16.07 11.07
CA ALA A 233 -3.44 16.61 10.93
C ALA A 233 -2.84 16.34 9.54
N ALA A 234 -3.35 15.33 8.80
CA ALA A 234 -2.90 14.99 7.46
C ALA A 234 -3.76 15.59 6.33
N LYS A 235 -4.73 16.48 6.60
CA LYS A 235 -5.65 17.03 5.59
C LYS A 235 -4.96 17.67 4.37
N GLY A 236 -3.73 18.18 4.53
CA GLY A 236 -2.94 18.75 3.45
C GLY A 236 -2.03 17.75 2.72
N VAL A 237 -1.96 16.51 3.18
CA VAL A 237 -1.09 15.46 2.61
C VAL A 237 -1.89 14.64 1.63
N THR A 238 -1.64 14.83 0.33
CA THR A 238 -2.33 14.09 -0.74
C THR A 238 -1.41 13.86 -1.94
N GLY A 239 -1.64 12.79 -2.69
CA GLY A 239 -0.86 12.42 -3.88
C GLY A 239 0.53 11.86 -3.57
N GLN A 240 0.86 11.61 -2.32
CA GLN A 240 2.19 11.20 -1.89
C GLN A 240 2.35 9.67 -1.88
N ALA A 241 3.61 9.23 -2.09
CA ALA A 241 4.03 7.87 -1.80
C ALA A 241 5.01 7.92 -0.61
N ILE A 242 4.59 7.34 0.53
CA ILE A 242 5.29 7.50 1.81
C ILE A 242 5.82 6.15 2.27
N GLY A 243 7.14 6.02 2.35
CA GLY A 243 7.83 4.84 2.87
C GLY A 243 7.90 4.86 4.39
N ILE A 244 7.59 3.74 5.03
CA ILE A 244 7.69 3.58 6.48
C ILE A 244 8.06 2.15 6.86
N GLY A 245 8.88 2.03 7.88
CA GLY A 245 9.21 0.78 8.53
C GLY A 245 10.45 0.91 9.41
N GLY A 246 10.48 0.19 10.52
CA GLY A 246 11.51 0.34 11.52
C GLY A 246 11.66 1.80 11.98
N ASP A 247 12.89 2.31 11.89
CA ASP A 247 13.20 3.69 12.27
C ASP A 247 13.18 4.66 11.08
N ARG A 248 12.66 4.21 9.94
CA ARG A 248 12.71 4.96 8.68
C ARG A 248 11.33 5.48 8.27
N LEU A 249 11.26 6.79 8.04
CA LEU A 249 10.16 7.46 7.33
C LEU A 249 10.75 8.17 6.11
N ALA A 250 10.17 7.94 4.93
CA ALA A 250 10.70 8.46 3.68
C ALA A 250 9.57 8.95 2.74
N LEU A 251 9.85 9.97 1.97
CA LEU A 251 9.00 10.41 0.88
C LEU A 251 9.63 9.97 -0.44
N TRP A 252 8.88 9.22 -1.26
CA TRP A 252 9.30 8.87 -2.61
C TRP A 252 9.04 10.04 -3.55
N SER A 253 10.01 10.32 -4.43
CA SER A 253 9.85 11.37 -5.43
C SER A 253 8.74 11.01 -6.43
N HIS A 254 8.05 12.02 -6.95
CA HIS A 254 7.19 11.82 -8.10
C HIS A 254 8.04 11.58 -9.35
N PRO A 255 7.59 10.76 -10.30
CA PRO A 255 8.26 10.63 -11.60
C PRO A 255 8.36 11.99 -12.29
N ALA A 256 9.57 12.32 -12.76
CA ALA A 256 9.86 13.51 -13.53
C ALA A 256 10.90 13.19 -14.60
N GLU A 257 10.92 13.99 -15.68
CA GLU A 257 11.97 13.91 -16.67
C GLU A 257 13.30 14.36 -16.04
N LYS A 258 14.27 13.47 -15.96
CA LYS A 258 15.58 13.74 -15.37
C LYS A 258 16.43 14.62 -16.29
N GLN A 259 16.41 14.33 -17.57
CA GLN A 259 17.15 15.04 -18.62
C GLN A 259 16.29 15.12 -19.88
N VAL A 260 16.39 16.26 -20.60
CA VAL A 260 15.65 16.48 -21.84
C VAL A 260 16.62 16.98 -22.91
N LEU A 261 16.56 16.39 -24.11
CA LEU A 261 17.28 16.86 -25.29
C LEU A 261 16.28 17.29 -26.35
N PHE A 262 16.65 18.28 -27.15
CA PHE A 262 15.82 18.81 -28.22
C PHE A 262 16.48 18.58 -29.60
N ALA A 263 15.66 18.35 -30.64
CA ALA A 263 16.09 18.27 -32.03
C ALA A 263 15.12 19.09 -32.90
N ASP A 264 15.63 20.10 -33.58
CA ASP A 264 14.85 20.92 -34.50
C ASP A 264 14.34 20.05 -35.67
N GLY A 265 13.05 20.14 -35.94
CA GLY A 265 12.40 19.33 -36.98
C GLY A 265 12.11 17.88 -36.62
N GLY A 266 12.36 17.49 -35.35
CA GLY A 266 12.05 16.18 -34.80
C GLY A 266 13.25 15.18 -34.81
N TRP A 267 13.06 14.10 -34.10
CA TRP A 267 14.08 13.07 -33.92
C TRP A 267 14.07 12.03 -35.05
N GLN A 268 15.25 11.71 -35.60
CA GLN A 268 15.48 10.60 -36.50
C GLN A 268 16.27 9.49 -35.75
N ALA A 269 16.09 8.23 -36.10
CA ALA A 269 16.77 7.11 -35.43
C ALA A 269 18.30 7.29 -35.38
N GLY A 270 18.92 7.79 -36.45
CA GLY A 270 20.35 8.07 -36.48
C GLY A 270 20.79 9.19 -35.54
N SER A 271 19.98 10.26 -35.40
CA SER A 271 20.27 11.35 -34.46
C SER A 271 20.04 10.92 -33.00
N ILE A 272 19.05 10.06 -32.73
CA ILE A 272 18.88 9.45 -31.41
C ILE A 272 20.12 8.64 -31.06
N ALA A 273 20.56 7.73 -31.96
CA ALA A 273 21.74 6.89 -31.73
C ALA A 273 23.01 7.72 -31.47
N GLY A 274 23.19 8.83 -32.18
CA GLY A 274 24.36 9.71 -31.99
C GLY A 274 24.35 10.51 -30.69
N ARG A 275 23.17 10.81 -30.16
CA ARG A 275 23.02 11.69 -28.99
C ARG A 275 22.56 10.97 -27.72
N PHE A 276 22.19 9.70 -27.78
CA PHE A 276 21.71 8.96 -26.60
C PHE A 276 22.76 8.89 -25.48
N GLY A 277 24.06 8.91 -25.84
CA GLY A 277 25.16 8.96 -24.88
C GLY A 277 25.29 10.25 -24.07
N GLU A 278 24.52 11.30 -24.43
CA GLU A 278 24.44 12.55 -23.65
C GLU A 278 23.55 12.38 -22.38
N PHE A 279 22.69 11.35 -22.35
CA PHE A 279 21.96 10.99 -21.15
C PHE A 279 22.84 10.25 -20.14
N GLU A 280 22.53 10.45 -18.86
CA GLU A 280 23.05 9.67 -17.76
C GLU A 280 21.99 8.64 -17.32
N PRO A 281 21.99 7.41 -17.90
CA PRO A 281 21.00 6.40 -17.53
C PRO A 281 21.10 6.05 -16.05
N GLU A 282 19.96 5.91 -15.38
CA GLU A 282 19.92 5.35 -14.04
C GLU A 282 20.23 3.87 -14.10
N THR A 283 21.31 3.47 -13.45
CA THR A 283 21.56 2.05 -13.18
C THR A 283 20.71 1.67 -11.99
N TYR A 284 19.55 1.05 -12.23
CA TYR A 284 18.94 0.26 -11.17
C TYR A 284 19.99 -0.74 -10.70
N GLY A 285 20.19 -0.79 -9.36
CA GLY A 285 21.05 -1.82 -8.80
C GLY A 285 20.54 -3.18 -9.23
N ILE A 286 20.96 -3.61 -10.42
CA ILE A 286 20.92 -5.01 -10.78
C ILE A 286 21.80 -5.63 -9.71
N ALA A 287 21.18 -6.30 -8.72
CA ALA A 287 21.92 -7.08 -7.77
C ALA A 287 22.93 -7.87 -8.60
N GLN A 288 24.22 -7.62 -8.37
CA GLN A 288 25.25 -8.37 -9.06
C GLN A 288 24.87 -9.85 -8.89
N PRO A 289 24.93 -10.67 -9.95
CA PRO A 289 24.61 -12.07 -9.83
C PRO A 289 25.42 -12.58 -8.64
N VAL A 290 24.73 -13.08 -7.61
CA VAL A 290 25.39 -13.75 -6.50
C VAL A 290 26.27 -14.79 -7.16
N ALA A 291 27.58 -14.63 -7.02
CA ALA A 291 28.54 -15.58 -7.55
C ALA A 291 28.10 -16.96 -7.03
N ARG A 292 27.85 -17.88 -7.94
CA ARG A 292 27.42 -19.25 -7.65
C ARG A 292 28.51 -20.00 -6.92
#